data_f307040e3b95be604ad0eb7e14fcb6c7
#
_entry.id   f307040e3b95be604ad0eb7e14fcb6c7
#
_cell.length_a   1.000
_cell.length_b   1.000
_cell.length_c   1.000
_cell.angle_alpha   90.00
_cell.angle_beta   90.00
_cell.angle_gamma   90.00
#
_symmetry.space_group_name_H-M   'P 1'
#
loop_
_entity.id
_entity.type
_entity.pdbx_description
1 polymer ?
#
loop_
_entity_poly.entity_id
_entity_poly.type
_entity_poly.pdbx_seq_one_letter_code
_entity_poly.pdbx_strand_id
1 'polypeptide(L)'
;MKFDMSAVILTMGDRPGALKESINSIRSQENVNVEIVIVWNGLVPNYSVDAETHVHSDVNIGIPAGRNLGASNTSEKIILFLDDDAQLISNDLLYRIKRLFNSDDSIAIASLRIIDEDGLTSRRHVPRLGSKSEAISGQTTGFLGGASVARKLAWDQVGGYSADLFYSMEETDLSWRILNAGWKIFYAADLQVEHPRTEPTRHSEAIYLTFRNRIWIAKANLPFILIPIYILTWLGITVARNLSSSKALLAIFKGFISGLSSSPLKRSPLSWKTVARMTKLGRPPII
;
A
#
# COMPACT_ATOMS: atom_id res chain seq x y z
N MET A 1 -10.36 26.18 9.37
CA MET A 1 -11.39 25.36 8.68
C MET A 1 -11.37 23.98 9.26
N LYS A 2 -12.51 23.29 9.29
CA LYS A 2 -12.55 21.88 9.70
C LYS A 2 -12.38 21.03 8.45
N PHE A 3 -11.42 20.13 8.46
CA PHE A 3 -11.22 19.17 7.36
C PHE A 3 -12.17 17.97 7.52
N ASP A 4 -12.41 17.25 6.45
CA ASP A 4 -13.22 16.03 6.40
C ASP A 4 -12.35 14.80 6.34
N MET A 5 -11.17 14.92 5.74
CA MET A 5 -10.15 13.89 5.62
C MET A 5 -8.76 14.51 5.41
N SER A 6 -7.73 13.71 5.62
CA SER A 6 -6.34 14.07 5.31
C SER A 6 -5.84 13.27 4.09
N ALA A 7 -5.00 13.87 3.28
CA ALA A 7 -4.28 13.22 2.20
C ALA A 7 -2.78 13.24 2.50
N VAL A 8 -2.13 12.09 2.43
CA VAL A 8 -0.68 11.92 2.61
C VAL A 8 -0.06 11.62 1.27
N ILE A 9 0.88 12.45 0.84
CA ILE A 9 1.70 12.25 -0.34
C ILE A 9 3.15 12.09 0.11
N LEU A 10 3.74 10.94 -0.18
CA LEU A 10 5.15 10.66 0.05
C LEU A 10 5.93 10.93 -1.24
N THR A 11 6.96 11.76 -1.18
CA THR A 11 7.74 12.11 -2.38
C THR A 11 9.24 12.18 -2.08
N MET A 12 10.06 11.87 -3.10
CA MET A 12 11.50 12.13 -3.10
C MET A 12 11.82 13.56 -3.59
N GLY A 13 10.81 14.32 -4.05
CA GLY A 13 10.97 15.67 -4.56
C GLY A 13 11.58 15.76 -5.97
N ASP A 14 11.75 14.65 -6.67
CA ASP A 14 12.39 14.55 -7.97
C ASP A 14 11.42 14.74 -9.16
N ARG A 15 10.10 14.83 -8.89
CA ARG A 15 9.03 14.95 -9.89
C ARG A 15 8.09 16.14 -9.60
N PRO A 16 8.58 17.40 -9.64
CA PRO A 16 7.80 18.57 -9.21
C PRO A 16 6.50 18.79 -10.01
N GLY A 17 6.51 18.49 -11.31
CA GLY A 17 5.33 18.60 -12.16
C GLY A 17 4.24 17.61 -11.75
N ALA A 18 4.57 16.32 -11.65
CA ALA A 18 3.63 15.28 -11.26
C ALA A 18 3.07 15.51 -9.85
N LEU A 19 3.92 15.89 -8.89
CA LEU A 19 3.49 16.23 -7.54
C LEU A 19 2.49 17.38 -7.53
N LYS A 20 2.72 18.43 -8.33
CA LYS A 20 1.79 19.55 -8.46
C LYS A 20 0.44 19.11 -9.03
N GLU A 21 0.45 18.26 -10.04
CA GLU A 21 -0.78 17.70 -10.63
C GLU A 21 -1.53 16.82 -9.65
N SER A 22 -0.84 15.98 -8.89
CA SER A 22 -1.42 15.18 -7.80
C SER A 22 -2.12 16.07 -6.77
N ILE A 23 -1.45 17.12 -6.27
CA ILE A 23 -2.02 18.10 -5.34
C ILE A 23 -3.23 18.82 -5.94
N ASN A 24 -3.14 19.28 -7.18
CA ASN A 24 -4.25 19.96 -7.87
C ASN A 24 -5.48 19.06 -7.99
N SER A 25 -5.29 17.75 -8.25
CA SER A 25 -6.39 16.79 -8.32
C SER A 25 -7.12 16.62 -6.98
N ILE A 26 -6.40 16.78 -5.86
CA ILE A 26 -7.00 16.78 -4.52
C ILE A 26 -7.71 18.11 -4.25
N ARG A 27 -7.09 19.25 -4.60
CA ARG A 27 -7.68 20.58 -4.40
C ARG A 27 -8.94 20.82 -5.24
N SER A 28 -9.08 20.17 -6.38
CA SER A 28 -10.26 20.24 -7.24
C SER A 28 -11.47 19.43 -6.74
N GLN A 29 -11.34 18.72 -5.61
CA GLN A 29 -12.43 17.89 -5.11
C GLN A 29 -13.55 18.74 -4.51
N GLU A 30 -14.78 18.40 -4.87
CA GLU A 30 -15.99 19.10 -4.45
C GLU A 30 -16.64 18.46 -3.21
N ASN A 31 -17.33 19.28 -2.42
CA ASN A 31 -18.11 18.83 -1.24
C ASN A 31 -17.29 18.12 -0.15
N VAL A 32 -15.98 18.37 -0.12
CA VAL A 32 -15.05 17.83 0.87
C VAL A 32 -13.89 18.78 1.09
N ASN A 33 -13.50 19.00 2.35
CA ASN A 33 -12.32 19.77 2.72
C ASN A 33 -11.20 18.79 3.07
N VAL A 34 -10.06 18.93 2.40
CA VAL A 34 -8.94 17.99 2.54
C VAL A 34 -7.70 18.69 3.08
N GLU A 35 -7.18 18.18 4.19
CA GLU A 35 -5.84 18.51 4.68
C GLU A 35 -4.80 17.75 3.85
N ILE A 36 -3.81 18.43 3.30
CA ILE A 36 -2.70 17.79 2.55
C ILE A 36 -1.45 17.79 3.40
N VAL A 37 -0.88 16.62 3.61
CA VAL A 37 0.38 16.37 4.30
C VAL A 37 1.39 15.84 3.29
N ILE A 38 2.45 16.60 3.02
CA ILE A 38 3.56 16.18 2.15
C ILE A 38 4.70 15.67 3.01
N VAL A 39 5.16 14.46 2.70
CA VAL A 39 6.36 13.88 3.32
C VAL A 39 7.51 13.88 2.33
N TRP A 40 8.51 14.72 2.59
CA TRP A 40 9.76 14.80 1.84
C TRP A 40 10.73 13.73 2.33
N ASN A 41 10.97 12.72 1.52
CA ASN A 41 11.69 11.51 1.93
C ASN A 41 13.13 11.50 1.40
N GLY A 42 14.02 12.26 2.03
CA GLY A 42 15.45 12.29 1.77
C GLY A 42 15.97 13.66 1.34
N LEU A 43 15.41 14.30 0.34
CA LEU A 43 15.87 15.60 -0.13
C LEU A 43 14.88 16.70 0.26
N VAL A 44 15.43 17.86 0.63
CA VAL A 44 14.65 19.09 0.73
C VAL A 44 14.60 19.71 -0.67
N PRO A 45 13.42 19.84 -1.31
CA PRO A 45 13.33 20.39 -2.63
C PRO A 45 13.63 21.91 -2.63
N ASN A 46 14.09 22.42 -3.76
CA ASN A 46 14.29 23.85 -3.98
C ASN A 46 13.03 24.56 -4.53
N TYR A 47 11.87 23.93 -4.43
CA TYR A 47 10.57 24.46 -4.83
C TYR A 47 9.54 24.24 -3.73
N SER A 48 8.44 25.00 -3.80
CA SER A 48 7.31 24.87 -2.87
C SER A 48 6.09 24.31 -3.56
N VAL A 49 5.24 23.64 -2.77
CA VAL A 49 3.91 23.18 -3.17
C VAL A 49 2.89 23.60 -2.12
N ASP A 50 1.63 23.69 -2.52
CA ASP A 50 0.53 24.09 -1.65
C ASP A 50 0.03 22.91 -0.82
N ALA A 51 0.41 22.89 0.46
CA ALA A 51 -0.03 21.89 1.43
C ALA A 51 -0.09 22.48 2.84
N GLU A 52 -0.97 21.96 3.70
CA GLU A 52 -1.12 22.42 5.08
C GLU A 52 0.07 22.00 5.94
N THR A 53 0.66 20.84 5.66
CA THR A 53 1.77 20.30 6.47
C THR A 53 2.88 19.75 5.58
N HIS A 54 4.10 20.17 5.88
CA HIS A 54 5.32 19.64 5.27
C HIS A 54 6.15 18.94 6.34
N VAL A 55 6.39 17.65 6.13
CA VAL A 55 7.22 16.83 7.02
C VAL A 55 8.46 16.40 6.27
N HIS A 56 9.63 16.51 6.90
CA HIS A 56 10.91 16.23 6.28
C HIS A 56 11.61 15.05 6.98
N SER A 57 12.23 14.21 6.19
CA SER A 57 13.23 13.25 6.65
C SER A 57 14.54 13.52 5.92
N ASP A 58 15.64 13.69 6.65
CA ASP A 58 16.96 14.00 6.07
C ASP A 58 17.51 12.87 5.20
N VAL A 59 16.98 11.67 5.37
CA VAL A 59 17.36 10.48 4.60
C VAL A 59 16.13 9.77 4.07
N ASN A 60 16.30 8.98 3.00
CA ASN A 60 15.26 8.10 2.53
C ASN A 60 15.00 6.98 3.56
N ILE A 61 13.86 7.05 4.25
CA ILE A 61 13.42 6.09 5.27
C ILE A 61 12.55 4.96 4.70
N GLY A 62 12.36 4.92 3.39
CA GLY A 62 11.50 3.94 2.71
C GLY A 62 10.02 4.31 2.69
N ILE A 63 9.27 3.57 1.89
CA ILE A 63 7.82 3.82 1.70
C ILE A 63 7.01 3.61 2.99
N PRO A 64 7.16 2.49 3.73
CA PRO A 64 6.38 2.23 4.93
C PRO A 64 6.58 3.29 6.01
N ALA A 65 7.85 3.62 6.32
CA ALA A 65 8.18 4.61 7.33
C ALA A 65 7.72 6.02 6.93
N GLY A 66 7.89 6.39 5.65
CA GLY A 66 7.46 7.68 5.13
C GLY A 66 5.93 7.85 5.20
N ARG A 67 5.16 6.84 4.82
CA ARG A 67 3.69 6.88 4.94
C ARG A 67 3.22 6.90 6.41
N ASN A 68 3.89 6.18 7.31
CA ASN A 68 3.63 6.27 8.75
C ASN A 68 3.90 7.68 9.29
N LEU A 69 5.01 8.28 8.88
CA LEU A 69 5.37 9.66 9.26
C LEU A 69 4.31 10.65 8.78
N GLY A 70 3.81 10.50 7.56
CA GLY A 70 2.68 11.27 7.05
C GLY A 70 1.42 11.04 7.89
N ALA A 71 1.02 9.79 8.11
CA ALA A 71 -0.18 9.45 8.88
C ALA A 71 -0.16 9.97 10.33
N SER A 72 1.02 10.04 10.96
CA SER A 72 1.18 10.59 12.32
C SER A 72 1.02 12.12 12.38
N ASN A 73 1.12 12.79 11.23
CA ASN A 73 0.94 14.24 11.09
C ASN A 73 -0.42 14.63 10.49
N THR A 74 -1.36 13.68 10.38
CA THR A 74 -2.74 13.96 9.94
C THR A 74 -3.65 14.24 11.13
N SER A 75 -4.62 15.16 10.92
CA SER A 75 -5.60 15.52 11.94
C SER A 75 -6.90 14.71 11.86
N GLU A 76 -7.23 14.12 10.70
CA GLU A 76 -8.54 13.57 10.42
C GLU A 76 -8.65 12.05 10.57
N LYS A 77 -9.89 11.56 10.65
CA LYS A 77 -10.21 10.14 10.88
C LYS A 77 -10.06 9.25 9.65
N ILE A 78 -10.02 9.85 8.46
CA ILE A 78 -9.90 9.19 7.17
C ILE A 78 -8.66 9.74 6.48
N ILE A 79 -7.76 8.87 6.06
CA ILE A 79 -6.48 9.20 5.46
C ILE A 79 -6.43 8.63 4.05
N LEU A 80 -6.32 9.48 3.04
CA LEU A 80 -5.95 9.09 1.69
C LEU A 80 -4.42 8.98 1.60
N PHE A 81 -3.91 7.86 1.10
CA PHE A 81 -2.53 7.73 0.63
C PHE A 81 -2.54 7.77 -0.90
N LEU A 82 -1.86 8.74 -1.45
CA LEU A 82 -1.75 8.96 -2.89
C LEU A 82 -0.27 9.07 -3.27
N ASP A 83 0.15 8.36 -4.32
CA ASP A 83 1.51 8.52 -4.85
C ASP A 83 1.67 9.90 -5.50
N ASP A 84 2.88 10.45 -5.48
CA ASP A 84 3.19 11.79 -5.95
C ASP A 84 3.09 11.96 -7.48
N ASP A 85 2.81 10.87 -8.21
CA ASP A 85 2.53 10.84 -9.64
C ASP A 85 1.13 10.28 -9.97
N ALA A 86 0.25 10.19 -8.97
CA ALA A 86 -1.12 9.72 -9.15
C ALA A 86 -2.12 10.89 -9.08
N GLN A 87 -3.25 10.78 -9.78
CA GLN A 87 -4.27 11.83 -9.88
C GLN A 87 -5.67 11.27 -9.67
N LEU A 88 -6.49 12.01 -8.93
CA LEU A 88 -7.92 11.72 -8.77
C LEU A 88 -8.65 12.17 -10.04
N ILE A 89 -9.42 11.27 -10.68
CA ILE A 89 -9.99 11.53 -12.01
C ILE A 89 -11.28 12.36 -11.94
N SER A 90 -12.13 12.09 -10.96
CA SER A 90 -13.39 12.80 -10.81
C SER A 90 -13.37 13.76 -9.61
N ASN A 91 -14.03 14.92 -9.74
CA ASN A 91 -14.07 15.92 -8.69
C ASN A 91 -14.95 15.54 -7.47
N ASP A 92 -15.73 14.46 -7.57
CA ASP A 92 -16.57 13.94 -6.49
C ASP A 92 -16.00 12.72 -5.77
N LEU A 93 -14.79 12.28 -6.17
CA LEU A 93 -14.20 11.00 -5.72
C LEU A 93 -14.04 10.96 -4.20
N LEU A 94 -13.49 12.00 -3.59
CA LEU A 94 -13.27 12.03 -2.13
C LEU A 94 -14.59 12.16 -1.36
N TYR A 95 -15.59 12.84 -1.90
CA TYR A 95 -16.94 12.86 -1.33
C TYR A 95 -17.55 11.44 -1.33
N ARG A 96 -17.40 10.68 -2.41
CA ARG A 96 -17.87 9.28 -2.50
C ARG A 96 -17.10 8.36 -1.54
N ILE A 97 -15.80 8.57 -1.36
CA ILE A 97 -15.01 7.88 -0.34
C ILE A 97 -15.54 8.16 1.06
N LYS A 98 -15.79 9.44 1.40
CA LYS A 98 -16.38 9.83 2.68
C LYS A 98 -17.70 9.10 2.94
N ARG A 99 -18.56 9.02 1.92
CA ARG A 99 -19.82 8.27 1.98
C ARG A 99 -19.59 6.77 2.21
N LEU A 100 -18.64 6.16 1.52
CA LEU A 100 -18.29 4.74 1.68
C LEU A 100 -17.89 4.44 3.13
N PHE A 101 -17.00 5.23 3.71
CA PHE A 101 -16.54 5.04 5.09
C PHE A 101 -17.63 5.32 6.14
N ASN A 102 -18.57 6.20 5.84
CA ASN A 102 -19.73 6.45 6.70
C ASN A 102 -20.81 5.38 6.58
N SER A 103 -20.86 4.61 5.49
CA SER A 103 -21.86 3.56 5.28
C SER A 103 -21.49 2.22 5.93
N ASP A 104 -20.21 1.96 6.18
CA ASP A 104 -19.72 0.73 6.81
C ASP A 104 -18.49 1.03 7.69
N ASP A 105 -18.74 1.12 9.00
CA ASP A 105 -17.70 1.38 10.00
C ASP A 105 -16.68 0.25 10.15
N SER A 106 -16.94 -0.91 9.59
CA SER A 106 -16.01 -2.04 9.62
C SER A 106 -14.95 -1.99 8.53
N ILE A 107 -15.04 -1.05 7.57
CA ILE A 107 -14.01 -0.84 6.56
C ILE A 107 -12.83 -0.10 7.18
N ALA A 108 -11.67 -0.78 7.23
CA ALA A 108 -10.41 -0.19 7.63
C ALA A 108 -9.67 0.45 6.46
N ILE A 109 -9.65 -0.24 5.31
CA ILE A 109 -8.94 0.21 4.12
C ILE A 109 -9.84 0.04 2.90
N ALA A 110 -9.89 1.08 2.06
CA ALA A 110 -10.42 1.02 0.70
C ALA A 110 -9.25 1.13 -0.29
N SER A 111 -9.11 0.13 -1.17
CA SER A 111 -8.21 0.17 -2.31
C SER A 111 -8.94 0.77 -3.49
N LEU A 112 -8.42 1.84 -4.07
CA LEU A 112 -8.99 2.49 -5.24
C LEU A 112 -8.56 1.76 -6.50
N ARG A 113 -9.33 1.89 -7.57
CA ARG A 113 -8.96 1.34 -8.87
C ARG A 113 -7.90 2.22 -9.52
N ILE A 114 -6.75 1.64 -9.80
CA ILE A 114 -5.70 2.32 -10.55
C ILE A 114 -5.91 2.04 -12.03
N ILE A 115 -5.98 3.12 -12.81
CA ILE A 115 -5.93 3.08 -14.27
C ILE A 115 -4.67 3.80 -14.76
N ASP A 116 -4.22 3.44 -15.94
CA ASP A 116 -3.12 4.12 -16.63
C ASP A 116 -3.63 5.24 -17.57
N GLU A 117 -2.74 5.87 -18.31
CA GLU A 117 -3.01 6.95 -19.26
C GLU A 117 -3.99 6.55 -20.38
N ASP A 118 -4.13 5.25 -20.65
CA ASP A 118 -5.09 4.70 -21.63
C ASP A 118 -6.43 4.30 -20.98
N GLY A 119 -6.61 4.57 -19.68
CA GLY A 119 -7.80 4.19 -18.91
C GLY A 119 -7.86 2.69 -18.56
N LEU A 120 -6.76 1.95 -18.72
CA LEU A 120 -6.70 0.52 -18.49
C LEU A 120 -6.18 0.19 -17.09
N THR A 121 -6.75 -0.83 -16.48
CA THR A 121 -6.27 -1.36 -15.21
C THR A 121 -5.31 -2.51 -15.44
N SER A 122 -4.04 -2.33 -15.05
CA SER A 122 -3.07 -3.43 -15.09
C SER A 122 -3.50 -4.55 -14.14
N ARG A 123 -3.34 -5.81 -14.57
CA ARG A 123 -3.69 -7.00 -13.76
C ARG A 123 -3.03 -7.01 -12.36
N ARG A 124 -1.84 -6.44 -12.23
CA ARG A 124 -1.13 -6.30 -10.95
C ARG A 124 -1.82 -5.30 -10.00
N HIS A 125 -2.63 -4.39 -10.55
CA HIS A 125 -3.37 -3.38 -9.79
C HIS A 125 -4.77 -3.84 -9.35
N VAL A 126 -5.12 -5.09 -9.59
CA VAL A 126 -6.36 -5.68 -9.05
C VAL A 126 -6.02 -6.48 -7.80
N PRO A 127 -6.46 -6.07 -6.59
CA PRO A 127 -6.05 -6.70 -5.33
C PRO A 127 -6.78 -8.03 -5.07
N ARG A 128 -7.02 -8.83 -6.12
CA ARG A 128 -7.69 -10.13 -6.09
C ARG A 128 -6.97 -11.14 -6.98
N LEU A 129 -6.84 -12.39 -6.50
CA LEU A 129 -6.36 -13.49 -7.34
C LEU A 129 -7.45 -13.92 -8.32
N GLY A 130 -7.04 -14.22 -9.54
CA GLY A 130 -7.94 -14.71 -10.57
C GLY A 130 -9.09 -13.75 -10.85
N SER A 131 -8.93 -12.47 -10.59
CA SER A 131 -9.94 -11.47 -10.77
C SER A 131 -10.51 -11.55 -12.18
N LYS A 132 -11.81 -11.76 -12.27
CA LYS A 132 -12.53 -11.81 -13.52
C LYS A 132 -12.87 -10.41 -14.04
N SER A 133 -12.84 -9.40 -13.17
CA SER A 133 -13.14 -8.03 -13.54
C SER A 133 -12.51 -7.04 -12.54
N GLU A 134 -11.76 -6.10 -13.06
CA GLU A 134 -11.27 -4.91 -12.35
C GLU A 134 -12.40 -3.93 -12.00
N ALA A 135 -13.57 -4.09 -12.61
CA ALA A 135 -14.74 -3.22 -12.42
C ALA A 135 -15.70 -3.68 -11.31
N ILE A 136 -15.38 -4.77 -10.58
CA ILE A 136 -16.26 -5.28 -9.52
C ILE A 136 -15.75 -4.88 -8.16
N SER A 137 -16.50 -4.01 -7.46
CA SER A 137 -16.24 -3.64 -6.07
C SER A 137 -16.55 -4.78 -5.09
N GLY A 138 -15.91 -4.77 -3.91
CA GLY A 138 -16.21 -5.72 -2.83
C GLY A 138 -15.02 -6.03 -1.91
N GLN A 139 -15.26 -6.90 -0.92
CA GLN A 139 -14.22 -7.30 0.01
C GLN A 139 -13.04 -8.00 -0.67
N THR A 140 -11.85 -7.73 -0.17
CA THR A 140 -10.59 -8.28 -0.66
C THR A 140 -9.65 -8.57 0.50
N THR A 141 -8.52 -9.22 0.22
CA THR A 141 -7.49 -9.57 1.23
C THR A 141 -6.22 -8.74 1.09
N GLY A 142 -6.21 -7.77 0.20
CA GLY A 142 -5.08 -6.88 -0.05
C GLY A 142 -5.54 -5.54 -0.59
N PHE A 143 -4.62 -4.59 -0.68
CA PHE A 143 -4.84 -3.26 -1.25
C PHE A 143 -3.56 -2.78 -1.93
N LEU A 144 -3.65 -1.64 -2.60
CA LEU A 144 -2.53 -0.98 -3.28
C LEU A 144 -2.21 0.32 -2.54
N GLY A 145 -0.99 0.45 -2.05
CA GLY A 145 -0.59 1.53 -1.16
C GLY A 145 -0.60 2.92 -1.81
N GLY A 146 -0.31 3.00 -3.12
CA GLY A 146 -0.22 4.26 -3.87
C GLY A 146 -1.56 4.91 -4.21
N ALA A 147 -2.69 4.20 -3.99
CA ALA A 147 -4.05 4.70 -4.17
C ALA A 147 -4.97 3.98 -3.18
N SER A 148 -4.92 4.39 -1.92
CA SER A 148 -5.69 3.75 -0.85
C SER A 148 -6.17 4.75 0.19
N VAL A 149 -7.25 4.39 0.87
CA VAL A 149 -7.81 5.19 1.95
C VAL A 149 -7.89 4.34 3.21
N ALA A 150 -7.43 4.86 4.33
CA ALA A 150 -7.44 4.17 5.61
C ALA A 150 -8.31 4.89 6.63
N ARG A 151 -9.02 4.12 7.47
CA ARG A 151 -9.61 4.60 8.72
C ARG A 151 -8.52 4.69 9.77
N LYS A 152 -8.23 5.90 10.26
CA LYS A 152 -7.16 6.13 11.22
C LYS A 152 -7.27 5.26 12.47
N LEU A 153 -8.47 5.04 13.00
CA LEU A 153 -8.69 4.15 14.13
C LEU A 153 -8.16 2.72 13.89
N ALA A 154 -8.45 2.15 12.73
CA ALA A 154 -7.97 0.82 12.37
C ALA A 154 -6.47 0.79 12.10
N TRP A 155 -5.95 1.86 11.47
CA TRP A 155 -4.53 2.07 11.23
C TRP A 155 -3.74 2.10 12.54
N ASP A 156 -4.17 2.94 13.49
CA ASP A 156 -3.50 3.12 14.79
C ASP A 156 -3.59 1.83 15.63
N GLN A 157 -4.73 1.11 15.59
CA GLN A 157 -4.91 -0.15 16.31
C GLN A 157 -3.88 -1.21 15.92
N VAL A 158 -3.49 -1.27 14.65
CA VAL A 158 -2.51 -2.25 14.18
C VAL A 158 -1.10 -1.68 14.07
N GLY A 159 -0.90 -0.39 14.36
CA GLY A 159 0.40 0.29 14.35
C GLY A 159 0.91 0.67 12.96
N GLY A 160 0.02 0.87 11.98
CA GLY A 160 0.40 1.29 10.63
C GLY A 160 1.25 0.28 9.87
N TYR A 161 2.08 0.74 8.96
CA TYR A 161 3.04 -0.10 8.23
C TYR A 161 4.22 -0.54 9.11
N SER A 162 4.77 -1.72 8.84
CA SER A 162 6.04 -2.17 9.43
C SER A 162 7.20 -1.44 8.75
N ALA A 163 7.78 -0.43 9.44
CA ALA A 163 8.81 0.46 8.90
C ALA A 163 10.07 -0.28 8.41
N ASP A 164 10.47 -1.35 9.10
CA ASP A 164 11.64 -2.16 8.77
C ASP A 164 11.60 -2.81 7.38
N LEU A 165 10.43 -2.90 6.76
CA LEU A 165 10.30 -3.44 5.41
C LEU A 165 10.96 -2.54 4.37
N PHE A 166 11.05 -1.24 4.60
CA PHE A 166 11.64 -0.22 3.75
C PHE A 166 10.98 -0.09 2.36
N TYR A 167 10.81 -1.20 1.64
CA TYR A 167 10.24 -1.26 0.30
C TYR A 167 9.66 -2.64 0.01
N SER A 168 8.44 -2.70 -0.53
CA SER A 168 7.73 -3.93 -0.93
C SER A 168 7.26 -4.82 0.22
N MET A 169 6.10 -5.43 0.06
CA MET A 169 5.39 -6.32 0.98
C MET A 169 4.71 -5.63 2.18
N GLU A 170 4.84 -4.31 2.33
CA GLU A 170 4.21 -3.52 3.38
C GLU A 170 2.69 -3.60 3.34
N GLU A 171 2.07 -3.56 2.16
CA GLU A 171 0.62 -3.69 2.02
C GLU A 171 0.14 -5.11 2.37
N THR A 172 0.94 -6.12 2.04
CA THR A 172 0.60 -7.51 2.39
C THR A 172 0.64 -7.70 3.90
N ASP A 173 1.69 -7.22 4.56
CA ASP A 173 1.85 -7.27 6.01
C ASP A 173 0.71 -6.53 6.72
N LEU A 174 0.46 -5.30 6.34
CA LEU A 174 -0.61 -4.48 6.91
C LEU A 174 -1.99 -5.10 6.66
N SER A 175 -2.25 -5.60 5.46
CA SER A 175 -3.51 -6.30 5.13
C SER A 175 -3.78 -7.47 6.06
N TRP A 176 -2.77 -8.29 6.33
CA TRP A 176 -2.91 -9.43 7.21
C TRP A 176 -3.22 -9.01 8.66
N ARG A 177 -2.53 -7.99 9.18
CA ARG A 177 -2.79 -7.47 10.53
C ARG A 177 -4.17 -6.82 10.66
N ILE A 178 -4.61 -6.05 9.67
CA ILE A 178 -5.96 -5.47 9.57
C ILE A 178 -7.04 -6.56 9.59
N LEU A 179 -6.90 -7.57 8.73
CA LEU A 179 -7.86 -8.68 8.66
C LEU A 179 -7.89 -9.50 9.97
N ASN A 180 -6.73 -9.68 10.61
CA ASN A 180 -6.63 -10.41 11.88
C ASN A 180 -7.24 -9.64 13.06
N ALA A 181 -7.22 -8.31 13.00
CA ALA A 181 -7.91 -7.44 13.94
C ALA A 181 -9.44 -7.38 13.72
N GLY A 182 -9.96 -8.11 12.71
CA GLY A 182 -11.40 -8.22 12.44
C GLY A 182 -11.95 -7.24 11.40
N TRP A 183 -11.16 -6.28 10.95
CA TRP A 183 -11.55 -5.27 10.00
C TRP A 183 -11.76 -5.81 8.58
N LYS A 184 -12.35 -4.98 7.70
CA LYS A 184 -12.51 -5.26 6.27
C LYS A 184 -11.53 -4.43 5.45
N ILE A 185 -11.08 -5.01 4.33
CA ILE A 185 -10.45 -4.32 3.22
C ILE A 185 -11.42 -4.38 2.06
N PHE A 186 -11.67 -3.25 1.42
CA PHE A 186 -12.65 -3.11 0.35
C PHE A 186 -11.97 -2.60 -0.92
N TYR A 187 -12.23 -3.24 -2.04
CA TYR A 187 -11.85 -2.74 -3.36
C TYR A 187 -12.99 -1.92 -3.93
N ALA A 188 -12.77 -0.63 -4.15
CA ALA A 188 -13.73 0.32 -4.70
C ALA A 188 -13.45 0.53 -6.19
N ALA A 189 -13.95 -0.37 -7.03
CA ALA A 189 -13.66 -0.41 -8.45
C ALA A 189 -14.22 0.79 -9.25
N ASP A 190 -15.21 1.45 -8.70
CA ASP A 190 -15.86 2.64 -9.26
C ASP A 190 -15.19 3.96 -8.84
N LEU A 191 -14.20 3.91 -7.94
CA LEU A 191 -13.40 5.04 -7.51
C LEU A 191 -12.01 4.93 -8.16
N GLN A 192 -11.80 5.73 -9.21
CA GLN A 192 -10.64 5.59 -10.10
C GLN A 192 -9.59 6.66 -9.84
N VAL A 193 -8.33 6.21 -9.83
CA VAL A 193 -7.13 7.04 -9.74
C VAL A 193 -6.27 6.75 -10.96
N GLU A 194 -5.85 7.77 -11.67
CA GLU A 194 -4.87 7.64 -12.74
C GLU A 194 -3.46 7.58 -12.13
N HIS A 195 -2.66 6.65 -12.59
CA HIS A 195 -1.27 6.50 -12.20
C HIS A 195 -0.46 6.05 -13.42
N PRO A 196 0.62 6.75 -13.79
CA PRO A 196 1.42 6.44 -14.96
C PRO A 196 1.93 5.01 -14.96
N ARG A 197 2.06 4.43 -16.16
CA ARG A 197 2.74 3.14 -16.31
C ARG A 197 4.18 3.25 -15.87
N THR A 198 4.53 2.50 -14.85
CA THR A 198 5.88 2.50 -14.30
C THR A 198 6.52 1.13 -14.47
N GLU A 199 7.81 1.13 -14.78
CA GLU A 199 8.58 -0.12 -14.78
C GLU A 199 8.49 -0.80 -13.41
N PRO A 200 8.30 -2.14 -13.36
CA PRO A 200 8.09 -2.88 -12.12
C PRO A 200 9.24 -2.82 -11.11
N THR A 201 10.40 -2.30 -11.49
CA THR A 201 11.66 -2.39 -10.74
C THR A 201 12.42 -1.06 -10.67
N ARG A 202 11.75 0.02 -10.28
CA ARG A 202 12.44 1.32 -10.06
C ARG A 202 13.54 1.24 -8.99
N HIS A 203 13.37 0.40 -7.98
CA HIS A 203 14.37 0.24 -6.92
C HIS A 203 15.36 -0.87 -7.30
N SER A 204 16.66 -0.54 -7.32
CA SER A 204 17.73 -1.48 -7.74
C SER A 204 17.77 -2.79 -6.94
N GLU A 205 17.31 -2.76 -5.69
CA GLU A 205 17.26 -3.92 -4.79
C GLU A 205 15.85 -4.52 -4.65
N ALA A 206 14.90 -4.15 -5.52
CA ALA A 206 13.49 -4.54 -5.39
C ALA A 206 13.30 -6.06 -5.23
N ILE A 207 13.99 -6.88 -6.02
CA ILE A 207 13.88 -8.36 -5.96
C ILE A 207 14.41 -8.88 -4.63
N TYR A 208 15.57 -8.39 -4.19
CA TYR A 208 16.17 -8.76 -2.91
C TYR A 208 15.25 -8.41 -1.74
N LEU A 209 14.81 -7.15 -1.66
CA LEU A 209 13.94 -6.66 -0.60
C LEU A 209 12.60 -7.39 -0.59
N THR A 210 11.98 -7.58 -1.74
CA THR A 210 10.71 -8.31 -1.85
C THR A 210 10.83 -9.72 -1.30
N PHE A 211 11.91 -10.46 -1.63
CA PHE A 211 12.05 -11.83 -1.20
C PHE A 211 12.41 -11.93 0.28
N ARG A 212 13.30 -11.08 0.79
CA ARG A 212 13.62 -10.94 2.21
C ARG A 212 12.35 -10.66 3.03
N ASN A 213 11.59 -9.65 2.61
CA ASN A 213 10.40 -9.21 3.31
C ASN A 213 9.30 -10.27 3.32
N ARG A 214 9.15 -11.05 2.23
CA ARG A 214 8.24 -12.21 2.21
C ARG A 214 8.52 -13.19 3.34
N ILE A 215 9.79 -13.48 3.61
CA ILE A 215 10.18 -14.40 4.68
C ILE A 215 9.89 -13.75 6.04
N TRP A 216 10.22 -12.47 6.19
CA TRP A 216 9.96 -11.74 7.44
C TRP A 216 8.47 -11.70 7.78
N ILE A 217 7.59 -11.31 6.83
CA ILE A 217 6.15 -11.28 7.09
C ILE A 217 5.56 -12.68 7.30
N ALA A 218 6.08 -13.70 6.63
CA ALA A 218 5.67 -15.08 6.88
C ALA A 218 6.00 -15.51 8.32
N LYS A 219 7.25 -15.27 8.76
CA LYS A 219 7.69 -15.56 10.13
C LYS A 219 6.89 -14.78 11.18
N ALA A 220 6.55 -13.52 10.90
CA ALA A 220 5.80 -12.66 11.79
C ALA A 220 4.30 -13.02 11.88
N ASN A 221 3.67 -13.24 10.72
CA ASN A 221 2.20 -13.25 10.65
C ASN A 221 1.58 -14.64 10.40
N LEU A 222 2.33 -15.64 9.91
CA LEU A 222 1.70 -16.92 9.60
C LEU A 222 1.72 -17.92 10.76
N PRO A 223 0.68 -18.76 10.92
CA PRO A 223 0.79 -19.99 11.69
C PRO A 223 1.99 -20.82 11.26
N PHE A 224 2.70 -21.45 12.19
CA PHE A 224 3.98 -22.12 11.91
C PHE A 224 3.92 -23.09 10.71
N ILE A 225 2.85 -23.85 10.59
CA ILE A 225 2.68 -24.84 9.50
C ILE A 225 2.57 -24.18 8.11
N LEU A 226 2.09 -22.93 8.03
CA LEU A 226 1.94 -22.21 6.76
C LEU A 226 3.22 -21.51 6.33
N ILE A 227 4.19 -21.29 7.23
CA ILE A 227 5.45 -20.60 6.92
C ILE A 227 6.23 -21.30 5.81
N PRO A 228 6.60 -22.58 5.94
CA PRO A 228 7.34 -23.27 4.87
C PRO A 228 6.54 -23.36 3.58
N ILE A 229 5.24 -23.57 3.64
CA ILE A 229 4.37 -23.63 2.45
C ILE A 229 4.44 -22.30 1.70
N TYR A 230 4.24 -21.17 2.40
CA TYR A 230 4.33 -19.85 1.79
C TYR A 230 5.70 -19.56 1.17
N ILE A 231 6.78 -19.82 1.92
CA ILE A 231 8.14 -19.56 1.46
C ILE A 231 8.47 -20.39 0.21
N LEU A 232 8.19 -21.69 0.22
CA LEU A 232 8.47 -22.59 -0.91
C LEU A 232 7.63 -22.24 -2.14
N THR A 233 6.34 -21.94 -1.96
CA THR A 233 5.46 -21.49 -3.06
C THR A 233 6.02 -20.24 -3.73
N TRP A 234 6.37 -19.23 -2.96
CA TRP A 234 6.89 -17.99 -3.52
C TRP A 234 8.32 -18.08 -4.03
N LEU A 235 9.14 -18.96 -3.46
CA LEU A 235 10.46 -19.29 -4.02
C LEU A 235 10.31 -19.88 -5.42
N GLY A 236 9.46 -20.89 -5.57
CA GLY A 236 9.20 -21.51 -6.86
C GLY A 236 8.67 -20.52 -7.91
N ILE A 237 7.65 -19.72 -7.55
CA ILE A 237 7.06 -18.71 -8.44
C ILE A 237 8.11 -17.65 -8.84
N THR A 238 8.88 -17.13 -7.87
CA THR A 238 9.82 -16.05 -8.13
C THR A 238 11.01 -16.53 -8.96
N VAL A 239 11.55 -17.72 -8.67
CA VAL A 239 12.61 -18.33 -9.47
C VAL A 239 12.12 -18.60 -10.90
N ALA A 240 10.94 -19.22 -11.08
CA ALA A 240 10.39 -19.52 -12.40
C ALA A 240 10.21 -18.28 -13.28
N ARG A 241 9.85 -17.15 -12.68
CA ARG A 241 9.68 -15.86 -13.39
C ARG A 241 11.00 -15.17 -13.76
N ASN A 242 12.12 -15.59 -13.17
CA ASN A 242 13.43 -14.94 -13.32
C ASN A 242 14.52 -15.88 -13.81
N LEU A 243 14.18 -17.03 -14.40
CA LEU A 243 15.15 -18.06 -14.85
C LEU A 243 16.18 -17.52 -15.84
N SER A 244 15.80 -16.51 -16.65
CA SER A 244 16.67 -15.90 -17.66
C SER A 244 17.66 -14.89 -17.10
N SER A 245 17.57 -14.51 -15.81
CA SER A 245 18.40 -13.47 -15.20
C SER A 245 19.21 -13.99 -14.02
N SER A 246 20.49 -14.26 -14.23
CA SER A 246 21.41 -14.67 -13.15
C SER A 246 21.52 -13.63 -12.04
N LYS A 247 21.44 -12.34 -12.39
CA LYS A 247 21.41 -11.21 -11.43
C LYS A 247 20.18 -11.28 -10.52
N ALA A 248 19.01 -11.55 -11.09
CA ALA A 248 17.78 -11.70 -10.34
C ALA A 248 17.81 -12.95 -9.43
N LEU A 249 18.31 -14.09 -9.93
CA LEU A 249 18.46 -15.31 -9.15
C LEU A 249 19.40 -15.10 -7.96
N LEU A 250 20.51 -14.39 -8.15
CA LEU A 250 21.43 -14.05 -7.05
C LEU A 250 20.74 -13.13 -6.01
N ALA A 251 19.94 -12.15 -6.45
CA ALA A 251 19.17 -11.28 -5.55
C ALA A 251 18.14 -12.07 -4.73
N ILE A 252 17.43 -13.04 -5.36
CA ILE A 252 16.50 -13.94 -4.67
C ILE A 252 17.25 -14.75 -3.60
N PHE A 253 18.40 -15.35 -3.97
CA PHE A 253 19.20 -16.13 -3.03
C PHE A 253 19.68 -15.30 -1.83
N LYS A 254 20.22 -14.10 -2.08
CA LYS A 254 20.63 -13.17 -1.01
C LYS A 254 19.44 -12.79 -0.12
N GLY A 255 18.27 -12.45 -0.72
CA GLY A 255 17.05 -12.16 0.02
C GLY A 255 16.54 -13.33 0.85
N PHE A 256 16.67 -14.57 0.31
CA PHE A 256 16.32 -15.79 1.05
C PHE A 256 17.19 -15.97 2.30
N ILE A 257 18.50 -15.91 2.16
CA ILE A 257 19.42 -16.05 3.30
C ILE A 257 19.20 -14.95 4.33
N SER A 258 19.11 -13.69 3.88
CA SER A 258 18.86 -12.56 4.77
C SER A 258 17.52 -12.67 5.51
N GLY A 259 16.46 -13.12 4.83
CA GLY A 259 15.14 -13.31 5.43
C GLY A 259 15.10 -14.44 6.47
N LEU A 260 15.90 -15.48 6.29
CA LEU A 260 16.00 -16.59 7.24
C LEU A 260 16.83 -16.21 8.48
N SER A 261 17.93 -15.48 8.31
CA SER A 261 18.89 -15.19 9.38
C SER A 261 18.32 -14.31 10.48
N SER A 262 17.53 -13.30 10.14
CA SER A 262 16.93 -12.36 11.12
C SER A 262 15.57 -11.86 10.65
N SER A 263 14.77 -11.34 11.58
CA SER A 263 13.55 -10.59 11.29
C SER A 263 13.33 -9.56 12.40
N PRO A 264 13.23 -8.27 12.07
CA PRO A 264 12.91 -7.24 13.05
C PRO A 264 11.43 -7.24 13.43
N LEU A 265 10.57 -7.92 12.65
CA LEU A 265 9.13 -7.89 12.84
C LEU A 265 8.72 -8.74 14.05
N LYS A 266 7.87 -8.16 14.91
CA LYS A 266 7.30 -8.86 16.06
C LYS A 266 6.31 -9.93 15.58
N ARG A 267 6.45 -11.13 16.15
CA ARG A 267 5.55 -12.24 15.83
C ARG A 267 4.14 -12.02 16.40
N SER A 268 3.14 -12.05 15.50
CA SER A 268 1.70 -11.97 15.82
C SER A 268 0.91 -12.78 14.78
N PRO A 269 0.85 -14.12 14.92
CA PRO A 269 0.32 -14.98 13.88
C PRO A 269 -1.18 -14.79 13.68
N LEU A 270 -1.60 -14.88 12.42
CA LEU A 270 -3.00 -14.92 12.02
C LEU A 270 -3.74 -16.03 12.72
N SER A 271 -4.93 -15.73 13.22
CA SER A 271 -5.85 -16.76 13.71
C SER A 271 -6.32 -17.66 12.55
N TRP A 272 -6.60 -18.92 12.83
CA TRP A 272 -7.18 -19.82 11.82
C TRP A 272 -8.52 -19.34 11.29
N LYS A 273 -9.29 -18.56 12.09
CA LYS A 273 -10.49 -17.86 11.63
C LYS A 273 -10.17 -16.87 10.53
N THR A 274 -9.08 -16.11 10.68
CA THR A 274 -8.62 -15.15 9.66
C THR A 274 -8.11 -15.87 8.40
N VAL A 275 -7.34 -16.95 8.54
CA VAL A 275 -6.91 -17.79 7.44
C VAL A 275 -8.11 -18.31 6.64
N ALA A 276 -9.13 -18.86 7.32
CA ALA A 276 -10.35 -19.35 6.70
C ALA A 276 -11.13 -18.21 5.99
N ARG A 277 -11.21 -17.02 6.61
CA ARG A 277 -11.83 -15.83 5.98
C ARG A 277 -11.10 -15.44 4.72
N MET A 278 -9.77 -15.35 4.72
CA MET A 278 -8.97 -15.03 3.55
C MET A 278 -9.15 -16.04 2.42
N THR A 279 -9.20 -17.34 2.76
CA THR A 279 -9.46 -18.42 1.82
C THR A 279 -10.85 -18.26 1.15
N LYS A 280 -11.89 -17.96 1.93
CA LYS A 280 -13.24 -17.69 1.40
C LYS A 280 -13.30 -16.46 0.49
N LEU A 281 -12.45 -15.46 0.75
CA LEU A 281 -12.31 -14.28 -0.11
C LEU A 281 -11.45 -14.54 -1.37
N GLY A 282 -11.02 -15.79 -1.59
CA GLY A 282 -10.33 -16.24 -2.79
C GLY A 282 -8.81 -16.05 -2.78
N ARG A 283 -8.21 -15.57 -1.67
CA ARG A 283 -6.76 -15.45 -1.55
C ARG A 283 -6.28 -15.93 -0.18
N PRO A 284 -6.04 -17.24 -0.02
CA PRO A 284 -5.44 -17.77 1.20
C PRO A 284 -4.04 -17.15 1.43
N PRO A 285 -3.59 -17.00 2.69
CA PRO A 285 -2.32 -16.33 3.00
C PRO A 285 -1.08 -17.18 2.66
N ILE A 286 -1.16 -18.00 1.64
CA ILE A 286 -0.06 -18.80 1.11
C ILE A 286 0.25 -18.45 -0.36
N ILE A 287 -0.60 -17.61 -0.98
CA ILE A 287 -0.45 -17.14 -2.37
C ILE A 287 -0.56 -15.63 -2.44
#